data_af2682ef30966473a80d98d31cc25882
#
_entry.id   af2682ef30966473a80d98d31cc25882
#
_cell.length_a   1.000
_cell.length_b   1.000
_cell.length_c   1.000
_cell.angle_alpha   90.00
_cell.angle_beta   90.00
_cell.angle_gamma   90.00
#
_symmetry.space_group_name_H-M   'P 1'
#
loop_
_entity.id
_entity.type
_entity.pdbx_description
1 polymer ?
#
loop_
_entity_poly.entity_id
_entity_poly.type
_entity_poly.pdbx_seq_one_letter_code
_entity_poly.pdbx_strand_id
1 'polypeptide(L)'
;SGFMYTYENMLAKIFATIILTVFLPLLFLILLKPLKIIESLHLNDVKERRIPLLFFTSVTAFILNFIFDPIQYKIPFYFFSAVFFTGIICILLSFLNYKISLHSAGISSISTFIIAFSLFYQTQTLIFVALSIFATGWVLSSRLTLKAHNLNELITGLILGTGSQLIFVQFWYN
;
A
#
# COMPACT_ATOMS: atom_id res chain seq x y z
N SER A 1 22.40 9.99 -25.19
CA SER A 1 21.67 11.06 -24.47
C SER A 1 20.28 10.58 -24.01
N GLY A 2 19.54 9.84 -24.83
CA GLY A 2 18.19 9.37 -24.49
C GLY A 2 18.13 8.42 -23.27
N PHE A 3 19.12 7.54 -23.09
CA PHE A 3 19.17 6.60 -21.97
C PHE A 3 19.40 7.31 -20.62
N MET A 4 20.27 8.30 -20.57
CA MET A 4 20.48 9.09 -19.33
C MET A 4 19.24 9.89 -18.94
N TYR A 5 18.58 10.51 -19.91
CA TYR A 5 17.34 11.25 -19.68
C TYR A 5 16.20 10.35 -19.12
N THR A 6 16.12 9.12 -19.61
CA THR A 6 15.14 8.11 -19.11
C THR A 6 15.47 7.68 -17.67
N TYR A 7 16.75 7.51 -17.33
CA TYR A 7 17.19 7.12 -15.98
C TYR A 7 16.94 8.23 -14.97
N GLU A 8 17.27 9.47 -15.28
CA GLU A 8 17.01 10.64 -14.42
C GLU A 8 15.51 10.81 -14.14
N ASN A 9 14.67 10.67 -15.17
CA ASN A 9 13.22 10.72 -15.01
C ASN A 9 12.68 9.59 -14.12
N MET A 10 13.24 8.38 -14.25
CA MET A 10 12.85 7.26 -13.40
C MET A 10 13.23 7.49 -11.93
N LEU A 11 14.45 7.97 -11.67
CA LEU A 11 14.87 8.33 -10.31
C LEU A 11 13.98 9.41 -9.70
N ALA A 12 13.68 10.48 -10.45
CA ALA A 12 12.80 11.55 -10.00
C ALA A 12 11.41 11.00 -9.61
N LYS A 13 10.85 10.09 -10.40
CA LYS A 13 9.56 9.44 -10.09
C LYS A 13 9.64 8.56 -8.84
N ILE A 14 10.73 7.82 -8.64
CA ILE A 14 10.95 7.01 -7.44
C ILE A 14 11.00 7.92 -6.20
N PHE A 15 11.80 8.99 -6.22
CA PHE A 15 11.89 9.94 -5.12
C PHE A 15 10.54 10.62 -4.84
N ALA A 16 9.85 11.08 -5.88
CA ALA A 16 8.52 11.66 -5.75
C ALA A 16 7.54 10.67 -5.10
N THR A 17 7.57 9.41 -5.52
CA THR A 17 6.71 8.36 -4.96
C THR A 17 7.02 8.11 -3.48
N ILE A 18 8.30 8.03 -3.09
CA ILE A 18 8.71 7.86 -1.69
C ILE A 18 8.22 9.06 -0.85
N ILE A 19 8.40 10.29 -1.34
CA ILE A 19 7.93 11.49 -0.64
C ILE A 19 6.41 11.44 -0.46
N LEU A 20 5.67 11.12 -1.52
CA LEU A 20 4.22 11.10 -1.50
C LEU A 20 3.63 9.95 -0.67
N THR A 21 4.27 8.77 -0.65
CA THR A 21 3.72 7.59 0.03
C THR A 21 4.20 7.43 1.47
N VAL A 22 5.36 7.99 1.83
CA VAL A 22 5.95 7.84 3.16
C VAL A 22 5.96 9.17 3.91
N PHE A 23 6.69 10.17 3.40
CA PHE A 23 6.90 11.40 4.14
C PHE A 23 5.63 12.25 4.26
N LEU A 24 4.89 12.41 3.18
CA LEU A 24 3.69 13.24 3.16
C LEU A 24 2.57 12.69 4.07
N PRO A 25 2.19 11.38 4.02
CA PRO A 25 1.20 10.82 4.95
C PRO A 25 1.66 10.84 6.41
N LEU A 26 2.96 10.60 6.66
CA LEU A 26 3.50 10.68 8.03
C LEU A 26 3.39 12.10 8.59
N LEU A 27 3.81 13.10 7.81
CA LEU A 27 3.67 14.51 8.17
C LEU A 27 2.20 14.86 8.42
N PHE A 28 1.31 14.43 7.55
CA PHE A 28 -0.13 14.64 7.69
C PHE A 28 -0.66 14.07 9.01
N LEU A 29 -0.32 12.82 9.34
CA LEU A 29 -0.71 12.20 10.63
C LEU A 29 -0.20 12.99 11.83
N ILE A 30 1.06 13.47 11.78
CA ILE A 30 1.64 14.28 12.86
C ILE A 30 0.87 15.58 13.04
N LEU A 31 0.43 16.22 11.95
CA LEU A 31 -0.33 17.46 11.98
C LEU A 31 -1.76 17.28 12.49
N LEU A 32 -2.39 16.11 12.29
CA LEU A 32 -3.74 15.83 12.76
C LEU A 32 -3.85 15.78 14.30
N LYS A 33 -2.78 15.41 15.00
CA LYS A 33 -2.78 15.28 16.45
C LYS A 33 -2.95 16.63 17.19
N PRO A 34 -2.16 17.71 16.94
CA PRO A 34 -2.35 19.00 17.56
C PRO A 34 -3.69 19.66 17.17
N LEU A 35 -4.25 19.30 16.01
CA LEU A 35 -5.58 19.75 15.57
C LEU A 35 -6.73 19.00 16.29
N LYS A 36 -6.40 18.05 17.19
CA LYS A 36 -7.37 17.23 17.93
C LYS A 36 -8.33 16.41 17.02
N ILE A 37 -7.92 16.14 15.79
CA ILE A 37 -8.68 15.32 14.84
C ILE A 37 -8.46 13.83 15.15
N ILE A 38 -7.28 13.50 15.68
CA ILE A 38 -6.93 12.17 16.19
C ILE A 38 -6.39 12.29 17.61
N GLU A 39 -6.71 11.33 18.47
CA GLU A 39 -6.21 11.29 19.85
C GLU A 39 -4.77 10.75 19.90
N SER A 40 -4.48 9.75 19.08
CA SER A 40 -3.16 9.13 19.03
C SER A 40 -2.76 8.74 17.61
N LEU A 41 -1.43 8.67 17.36
CA LEU A 41 -0.89 8.19 16.08
C LEU A 41 -1.17 6.70 15.83
N HIS A 42 -1.64 5.95 16.86
CA HIS A 42 -2.01 4.55 16.71
C HIS A 42 -3.39 4.35 16.09
N LEU A 43 -4.21 5.43 16.00
CA LEU A 43 -5.54 5.41 15.40
C LEU A 43 -6.39 4.22 15.91
N ASN A 44 -6.58 4.16 17.23
CA ASN A 44 -7.26 3.04 17.89
C ASN A 44 -8.74 2.97 17.52
N ASP A 45 -9.40 4.12 17.40
CA ASP A 45 -10.78 4.20 16.93
C ASP A 45 -10.82 4.11 15.39
N VAL A 46 -11.81 3.38 14.89
CA VAL A 46 -12.08 3.25 13.45
C VAL A 46 -12.43 4.60 12.82
N LYS A 47 -13.14 5.46 13.55
CA LYS A 47 -13.54 6.78 13.06
C LYS A 47 -12.35 7.70 12.81
N GLU A 48 -11.32 7.64 13.66
CA GLU A 48 -10.10 8.42 13.49
C GLU A 48 -9.31 8.03 12.22
N ARG A 49 -9.50 6.82 11.71
CA ARG A 49 -8.84 6.32 10.49
C ARG A 49 -9.39 6.91 9.20
N ARG A 50 -10.61 7.44 9.20
CA ARG A 50 -11.31 7.89 8.00
C ARG A 50 -10.56 9.01 7.28
N ILE A 51 -10.14 10.04 8.01
CA ILE A 51 -9.40 11.18 7.44
C ILE A 51 -8.03 10.77 6.91
N PRO A 52 -7.17 10.04 7.65
CA PRO A 52 -5.93 9.49 7.13
C PRO A 52 -6.10 8.59 5.91
N LEU A 53 -7.12 7.72 5.90
CA LEU A 53 -7.40 6.84 4.77
C LEU A 53 -7.84 7.61 3.52
N LEU A 54 -8.72 8.61 3.67
CA LEU A 54 -9.11 9.49 2.58
C LEU A 54 -7.91 10.22 2.00
N PHE A 55 -7.06 10.77 2.86
CA PHE A 55 -5.85 11.47 2.44
C PHE A 55 -4.90 10.53 1.68
N PHE A 56 -4.57 9.36 2.26
CA PHE A 56 -3.69 8.38 1.62
C PHE A 56 -4.24 7.89 0.27
N THR A 57 -5.54 7.63 0.19
CA THR A 57 -6.20 7.21 -1.05
C THR A 57 -6.16 8.32 -2.10
N SER A 58 -6.35 9.59 -1.69
CA SER A 58 -6.22 10.74 -2.59
C SER A 58 -4.80 10.91 -3.11
N VAL A 59 -3.79 10.73 -2.25
CA VAL A 59 -2.37 10.74 -2.67
C VAL A 59 -2.09 9.62 -3.67
N THR A 60 -2.65 8.43 -3.46
CA THR A 60 -2.50 7.30 -4.40
C THR A 60 -3.17 7.61 -5.75
N ALA A 61 -4.35 8.23 -5.75
CA ALA A 61 -4.99 8.72 -6.96
C ALA A 61 -4.14 9.77 -7.70
N PHE A 62 -3.49 10.66 -6.96
CA PHE A 62 -2.55 11.63 -7.53
C PHE A 62 -1.36 10.93 -8.21
N ILE A 63 -0.77 9.91 -7.56
CA ILE A 63 0.33 9.12 -8.13
C ILE A 63 -0.09 8.47 -9.46
N LEU A 64 -1.29 7.89 -9.52
CA LEU A 64 -1.83 7.26 -10.73
C LEU A 64 -2.04 8.25 -11.87
N ASN A 65 -2.47 9.47 -11.58
CA ASN A 65 -2.77 10.46 -12.63
C ASN A 65 -1.55 11.26 -13.10
N PHE A 66 -0.54 11.45 -12.23
CA PHE A 66 0.54 12.41 -12.51
C PHE A 66 1.95 11.81 -12.50
N ILE A 67 2.16 10.66 -11.86
CA ILE A 67 3.50 10.05 -11.74
C ILE A 67 3.68 8.90 -12.73
N PHE A 68 2.74 7.96 -12.76
CA PHE A 68 2.85 6.75 -13.56
C PHE A 68 1.84 6.73 -14.70
N ASP A 69 2.34 6.91 -15.92
CA ASP A 69 1.57 6.69 -17.14
C ASP A 69 1.36 5.18 -17.37
N PRO A 70 0.11 4.73 -17.67
CA PRO A 70 -0.21 3.30 -17.82
C PRO A 70 0.48 2.65 -19.02
N ILE A 71 0.91 3.41 -20.02
CA ILE A 71 1.61 2.89 -21.22
C ILE A 71 3.09 2.74 -20.91
N GLN A 72 3.71 3.78 -20.33
CA GLN A 72 5.15 3.82 -20.13
C GLN A 72 5.60 3.11 -18.85
N TYR A 73 4.79 3.18 -17.78
CA TYR A 73 5.10 2.65 -16.45
C TYR A 73 4.04 1.65 -15.98
N LYS A 74 3.71 0.69 -16.82
CA LYS A 74 2.63 -0.27 -16.65
C LYS A 74 2.64 -0.97 -15.28
N ILE A 75 3.77 -1.54 -14.87
CA ILE A 75 3.87 -2.31 -13.63
C ILE A 75 3.61 -1.45 -12.39
N PRO A 76 4.33 -0.32 -12.16
CA PRO A 76 4.02 0.53 -11.02
C PRO A 76 2.61 1.14 -11.10
N PHE A 77 2.08 1.44 -12.28
CA PHE A 77 0.72 1.91 -12.45
C PHE A 77 -0.30 0.90 -11.89
N TYR A 78 -0.24 -0.37 -12.29
CA TYR A 78 -1.17 -1.38 -11.79
C TYR A 78 -0.92 -1.77 -10.33
N PHE A 79 0.32 -1.71 -9.84
CA PHE A 79 0.61 -1.82 -8.42
C PHE A 79 -0.15 -0.75 -7.61
N PHE A 80 -0.02 0.51 -7.99
CA PHE A 80 -0.71 1.60 -7.30
C PHE A 80 -2.22 1.60 -7.54
N SER A 81 -2.71 1.08 -8.66
CA SER A 81 -4.13 0.85 -8.89
C SER A 81 -4.72 -0.14 -7.88
N ALA A 82 -4.00 -1.23 -7.57
CA ALA A 82 -4.39 -2.17 -6.52
C ALA A 82 -4.37 -1.52 -5.13
N VAL A 83 -3.35 -0.69 -4.83
CA VAL A 83 -3.27 0.05 -3.57
C VAL A 83 -4.43 1.05 -3.44
N PHE A 84 -4.76 1.77 -4.51
CA PHE A 84 -5.89 2.69 -4.55
C PHE A 84 -7.23 1.97 -4.31
N PHE A 85 -7.45 0.85 -4.99
CA PHE A 85 -8.63 0.01 -4.80
C PHE A 85 -8.74 -0.50 -3.35
N THR A 86 -7.63 -0.98 -2.78
CA THR A 86 -7.53 -1.36 -1.36
C THR A 86 -7.92 -0.20 -0.46
N GLY A 87 -7.43 1.01 -0.74
CA GLY A 87 -7.75 2.22 0.02
C GLY A 87 -9.25 2.54 0.01
N ILE A 88 -9.91 2.45 -1.16
CA ILE A 88 -11.35 2.65 -1.28
C ILE A 88 -12.12 1.65 -0.41
N ILE A 89 -11.78 0.35 -0.48
CA ILE A 89 -12.45 -0.67 0.31
C ILE A 89 -12.22 -0.44 1.82
N CYS A 90 -11.01 -0.06 2.23
CA CYS A 90 -10.72 0.27 3.63
C CYS A 90 -11.55 1.47 4.11
N ILE A 91 -11.75 2.49 3.28
CA ILE A 91 -12.64 3.62 3.60
C ILE A 91 -14.07 3.13 3.80
N LEU A 92 -14.62 2.35 2.86
CA LEU A 92 -15.98 1.80 2.96
C LEU A 92 -16.16 0.97 4.24
N LEU A 93 -15.21 0.08 4.55
CA LEU A 93 -15.22 -0.71 5.79
C LEU A 93 -15.16 0.17 7.04
N SER A 94 -14.41 1.28 7.00
CA SER A 94 -14.35 2.23 8.13
C SER A 94 -15.69 2.94 8.37
N PHE A 95 -16.47 3.22 7.34
CA PHE A 95 -17.83 3.75 7.48
C PHE A 95 -18.80 2.70 8.04
N LEU A 96 -18.58 1.42 7.75
CA LEU A 96 -19.30 0.31 8.37
C LEU A 96 -18.81 -0.01 9.82
N ASN A 97 -17.92 0.82 10.37
CA ASN A 97 -17.28 0.64 11.68
C ASN A 97 -16.49 -0.69 11.82
N TYR A 98 -16.02 -1.26 10.70
CA TYR A 98 -15.18 -2.44 10.71
C TYR A 98 -13.69 -2.04 10.74
N LYS A 99 -12.98 -2.53 11.76
CA LYS A 99 -11.57 -2.23 12.01
C LYS A 99 -10.67 -3.21 11.25
N ILE A 100 -10.38 -2.93 9.97
CA ILE A 100 -9.41 -3.73 9.20
C ILE A 100 -7.96 -3.38 9.59
N SER A 101 -7.05 -4.35 9.48
CA SER A 101 -5.61 -4.13 9.65
C SER A 101 -4.97 -3.59 8.37
N LEU A 102 -4.67 -2.29 8.35
CA LEU A 102 -4.00 -1.64 7.22
C LEU A 102 -2.56 -2.16 7.01
N HIS A 103 -1.87 -2.53 8.11
CA HIS A 103 -0.53 -3.12 8.02
C HIS A 103 -0.57 -4.50 7.37
N SER A 104 -1.58 -5.31 7.70
CA SER A 104 -1.79 -6.62 7.06
C SER A 104 -2.08 -6.46 5.57
N ALA A 105 -2.98 -5.54 5.21
CA ALA A 105 -3.31 -5.26 3.81
C ALA A 105 -2.09 -4.74 3.02
N GLY A 106 -1.31 -3.82 3.60
CA GLY A 106 -0.13 -3.27 2.96
C GLY A 106 0.97 -4.29 2.74
N ILE A 107 1.34 -5.05 3.77
CA ILE A 107 2.42 -6.05 3.65
C ILE A 107 2.05 -7.21 2.72
N SER A 108 0.80 -7.69 2.77
CA SER A 108 0.33 -8.73 1.86
C SER A 108 0.26 -8.25 0.41
N SER A 109 -0.13 -7.00 0.18
CA SER A 109 -0.11 -6.37 -1.14
C SER A 109 1.31 -6.37 -1.73
N ILE A 110 2.31 -5.90 -0.96
CA ILE A 110 3.72 -5.88 -1.37
C ILE A 110 4.22 -7.31 -1.63
N SER A 111 3.95 -8.25 -0.73
CA SER A 111 4.40 -9.65 -0.89
C SER A 111 3.80 -10.29 -2.13
N THR A 112 2.51 -10.10 -2.37
CA THR A 112 1.83 -10.62 -3.57
C THR A 112 2.41 -10.01 -4.83
N PHE A 113 2.70 -8.71 -4.82
CA PHE A 113 3.36 -8.04 -5.94
C PHE A 113 4.74 -8.64 -6.25
N ILE A 114 5.60 -8.84 -5.23
CA ILE A 114 6.93 -9.42 -5.39
C ILE A 114 6.84 -10.85 -5.93
N ILE A 115 5.93 -11.66 -5.39
CA ILE A 115 5.71 -13.05 -5.86
C ILE A 115 5.24 -13.04 -7.31
N ALA A 116 4.23 -12.25 -7.64
CA ALA A 116 3.68 -12.15 -8.99
C ALA A 116 4.75 -11.65 -9.99
N PHE A 117 5.54 -10.64 -9.61
CA PHE A 117 6.64 -10.12 -10.42
C PHE A 117 7.70 -11.19 -10.68
N SER A 118 8.10 -11.95 -9.65
CA SER A 118 9.06 -13.05 -9.77
C SER A 118 8.58 -14.13 -10.74
N LEU A 119 7.31 -14.54 -10.62
CA LEU A 119 6.72 -15.56 -11.48
C LEU A 119 6.53 -15.08 -12.91
N PHE A 120 6.09 -13.84 -13.09
CA PHE A 120 5.81 -13.25 -14.40
C PHE A 120 7.08 -13.07 -15.23
N TYR A 121 8.12 -12.52 -14.64
CA TYR A 121 9.37 -12.22 -15.34
C TYR A 121 10.42 -13.32 -15.23
N GLN A 122 10.11 -14.44 -14.56
CA GLN A 122 11.02 -15.58 -14.33
C GLN A 122 12.39 -15.12 -13.79
N THR A 123 12.38 -14.09 -12.95
CA THR A 123 13.59 -13.50 -12.39
C THR A 123 14.06 -14.27 -11.16
N GLN A 124 15.38 -14.33 -10.93
CA GLN A 124 15.96 -14.96 -9.73
C GLN A 124 15.77 -14.06 -8.50
N THR A 125 14.53 -13.83 -8.10
CA THR A 125 14.16 -12.98 -6.96
C THR A 125 13.72 -13.79 -5.74
N LEU A 126 14.12 -15.06 -5.65
CA LEU A 126 13.72 -15.98 -4.57
C LEU A 126 13.99 -15.40 -3.17
N ILE A 127 15.12 -14.70 -2.98
CA ILE A 127 15.46 -14.08 -1.71
C ILE A 127 14.46 -12.98 -1.33
N PHE A 128 14.01 -12.15 -2.29
CA PHE A 128 13.02 -11.11 -2.03
C PHE A 128 11.64 -11.70 -1.73
N VAL A 129 11.28 -12.81 -2.40
CA VAL A 129 10.05 -13.57 -2.12
C VAL A 129 10.10 -14.12 -0.69
N ALA A 130 11.18 -14.79 -0.31
CA ALA A 130 11.35 -15.35 1.04
C ALA A 130 11.29 -14.25 2.11
N LEU A 131 12.00 -13.13 1.90
CA LEU A 131 11.99 -12.00 2.83
C LEU A 131 10.60 -11.35 2.94
N SER A 132 9.85 -11.25 1.85
CA SER A 132 8.50 -10.67 1.87
C SER A 132 7.51 -11.56 2.62
N ILE A 133 7.59 -12.88 2.45
CA ILE A 133 6.77 -13.85 3.20
C ILE A 133 7.12 -13.79 4.69
N PHE A 134 8.42 -13.77 5.03
CA PHE A 134 8.88 -13.64 6.41
C PHE A 134 8.38 -12.32 7.04
N ALA A 135 8.54 -11.20 6.33
CA ALA A 135 8.06 -9.89 6.79
C ALA A 135 6.53 -9.88 7.00
N THR A 136 5.77 -10.55 6.13
CA THR A 136 4.31 -10.69 6.31
C THR A 136 4.00 -11.43 7.61
N GLY A 137 4.61 -12.58 7.85
CA GLY A 137 4.45 -13.34 9.12
C GLY A 137 4.84 -12.52 10.35
N TRP A 138 5.96 -11.79 10.26
CA TRP A 138 6.44 -10.92 11.33
C TRP A 138 5.44 -9.80 11.65
N VAL A 139 4.93 -9.10 10.64
CA VAL A 139 3.93 -8.03 10.83
C VAL A 139 2.65 -8.59 11.44
N LEU A 140 2.11 -9.69 10.93
CA LEU A 140 0.90 -10.31 11.47
C LEU A 140 1.08 -10.71 12.94
N SER A 141 2.18 -11.39 13.27
CA SER A 141 2.52 -11.81 14.63
C SER A 141 2.63 -10.61 15.57
N SER A 142 3.35 -9.56 15.15
CA SER A 142 3.52 -8.37 15.99
C SER A 142 2.20 -7.64 16.27
N ARG A 143 1.25 -7.59 15.30
CA ARG A 143 -0.06 -6.99 15.52
C ARG A 143 -0.95 -7.79 16.49
N LEU A 144 -0.83 -9.12 16.48
CA LEU A 144 -1.49 -9.98 17.47
C LEU A 144 -0.89 -9.80 18.86
N THR A 145 0.43 -9.86 18.97
CA THR A 145 1.15 -9.73 20.26
C THR A 145 0.88 -8.38 20.93
N LEU A 146 0.87 -7.30 20.14
CA LEU A 146 0.53 -5.95 20.62
C LEU A 146 -0.97 -5.75 20.89
N LYS A 147 -1.80 -6.76 20.65
CA LYS A 147 -3.29 -6.68 20.78
C LYS A 147 -3.89 -5.49 19.99
N ALA A 148 -3.20 -5.05 18.94
CA ALA A 148 -3.64 -3.94 18.11
C ALA A 148 -4.83 -4.33 17.20
N HIS A 149 -4.90 -5.62 16.83
CA HIS A 149 -5.92 -6.21 15.99
C HIS A 149 -6.24 -7.63 16.42
N ASN A 150 -7.48 -8.07 16.18
CA ASN A 150 -7.86 -9.47 16.30
C ASN A 150 -7.55 -10.26 15.02
N LEU A 151 -7.65 -11.59 15.09
CA LEU A 151 -7.31 -12.47 13.98
C LEU A 151 -8.16 -12.19 12.72
N ASN A 152 -9.45 -11.93 12.88
CA ASN A 152 -10.36 -11.66 11.76
C ASN A 152 -9.97 -10.36 11.03
N GLU A 153 -9.61 -9.31 11.76
CA GLU A 153 -9.14 -8.02 11.19
C GLU A 153 -7.85 -8.19 10.38
N LEU A 154 -6.95 -9.07 10.84
CA LEU A 154 -5.69 -9.38 10.15
C LEU A 154 -5.94 -10.20 8.89
N ILE A 155 -6.77 -11.25 8.97
CA ILE A 155 -7.11 -12.12 7.84
C ILE A 155 -7.83 -11.30 6.76
N THR A 156 -8.79 -10.47 7.15
CA THR A 156 -9.48 -9.59 6.19
C THR A 156 -8.51 -8.65 5.49
N GLY A 157 -7.56 -8.06 6.24
CA GLY A 157 -6.51 -7.23 5.64
C GLY A 157 -5.64 -8.01 4.68
N LEU A 158 -5.22 -9.23 5.05
CA LEU A 158 -4.40 -10.10 4.20
C LEU A 158 -5.14 -10.48 2.91
N ILE A 159 -6.40 -10.89 3.00
CA ILE A 159 -7.22 -11.23 1.83
C ILE A 159 -7.41 -10.01 0.93
N LEU A 160 -7.68 -8.84 1.51
CA LEU A 160 -7.90 -7.62 0.73
C LEU A 160 -6.63 -7.20 -0.01
N GLY A 161 -5.47 -7.15 0.66
CA GLY A 161 -4.22 -6.76 0.03
C GLY A 161 -3.78 -7.73 -1.06
N THR A 162 -3.83 -9.04 -0.79
CA THR A 162 -3.52 -10.09 -1.77
C THR A 162 -4.49 -10.07 -2.95
N GLY A 163 -5.80 -10.04 -2.67
CA GLY A 163 -6.84 -10.09 -3.69
C GLY A 163 -6.78 -8.88 -4.62
N SER A 164 -6.59 -7.68 -4.08
CA SER A 164 -6.42 -6.49 -4.89
C SER A 164 -5.24 -6.60 -5.85
N GLN A 165 -4.08 -7.05 -5.39
CA GLN A 165 -2.92 -7.23 -6.28
C GLN A 165 -3.16 -8.28 -7.35
N LEU A 166 -3.76 -9.42 -7.01
CA LEU A 166 -4.05 -10.48 -7.98
C LEU A 166 -5.01 -10.02 -9.08
N ILE A 167 -6.01 -9.19 -8.74
CA ILE A 167 -6.92 -8.59 -9.73
C ILE A 167 -6.15 -7.71 -10.74
N PHE A 168 -5.20 -6.90 -10.26
CA PHE A 168 -4.50 -5.98 -11.15
C PHE A 168 -3.29 -6.59 -11.86
N VAL A 169 -2.69 -7.66 -11.34
CA VAL A 169 -1.60 -8.41 -12.01
C VAL A 169 -2.04 -8.94 -13.38
N GLN A 170 -3.30 -9.35 -13.55
CA GLN A 170 -3.79 -9.84 -14.85
C GLN A 170 -3.67 -8.81 -15.99
N PHE A 171 -3.64 -7.52 -15.68
CA PHE A 171 -3.47 -6.46 -16.66
C PHE A 171 -2.00 -6.22 -17.08
N TRP A 172 -1.05 -6.93 -16.49
CA TRP A 172 0.35 -6.86 -16.92
C TRP A 172 0.55 -7.50 -18.30
N TYR A 173 -0.29 -8.47 -18.68
CA TYR A 173 -0.22 -9.20 -19.94
C TYR A 173 -0.78 -8.42 -21.13
N ASN A 174 -1.71 -7.50 -20.88
CA ASN A 174 -2.35 -6.67 -21.89
C ASN A 174 -1.64 -5.33 -22.03
#